data_660faa04d1cec45e90138151235f2db9
#
_entry.id   660faa04d1cec45e90138151235f2db9
#
_cell.length_a   1.000
_cell.length_b   1.000
_cell.length_c   1.000
_cell.angle_alpha   90.00
_cell.angle_beta   90.00
_cell.angle_gamma   90.00
#
_symmetry.space_group_name_H-M   'P 1'
#
loop_
_entity.id
_entity.type
_entity.pdbx_description
1 polymer ?
#
loop_
_entity_poly.entity_id
_entity_poly.type
_entity_poly.pdbx_seq_one_letter_code
_entity_poly.pdbx_strand_id
1 'polypeptide(L)'
;DEKPAADEKSSASDGKPERKSDAEGEESAKAKEGEGGEGGKKEEKKDIFAEIMGEEAADALKIHKAKKSKNIAKGIIHIAATFNNTMITITDEAGNTIGWSSSGKMGFKGSRKSTAYAAQVVSQDACRQAMGHGLKEAEIRVKGPGAGRESAVRAVQAIGIDVSGIKDVTPIPHNGCRPKKARRV
;
A
#
# COMPACT_ATOMS: atom_id res chain seq x y z
N ASP A 1 16.16 28.68 53.05
CA ASP A 1 15.17 28.24 54.07
C ASP A 1 13.98 27.62 53.38
N GLU A 2 13.90 26.47 53.48
CA GLU A 2 13.11 25.36 54.04
C GLU A 2 12.25 24.61 53.01
N LYS A 3 12.69 23.40 52.76
CA LYS A 3 11.86 22.21 52.61
C LYS A 3 11.17 21.88 53.97
N PRO A 4 10.11 21.12 54.11
CA PRO A 4 10.11 19.69 53.74
C PRO A 4 8.73 19.07 53.34
N ALA A 5 8.84 17.88 52.75
CA ALA A 5 8.41 16.53 53.18
C ALA A 5 6.93 16.19 53.09
N ALA A 6 6.62 15.18 52.33
CA ALA A 6 6.29 13.78 52.63
C ALA A 6 4.88 13.54 53.18
N ASP A 7 4.16 12.61 52.61
CA ASP A 7 3.77 11.26 53.09
C ASP A 7 2.56 10.77 52.29
N GLU A 8 2.70 9.64 51.73
CA GLU A 8 2.41 8.26 52.10
C GLU A 8 0.97 7.77 51.91
N LYS A 9 0.93 6.58 51.31
CA LYS A 9 0.07 5.40 51.56
C LYS A 9 -1.35 5.45 51.01
N SER A 10 -1.85 4.47 50.46
CA SER A 10 -1.85 2.99 50.39
C SER A 10 -3.21 2.63 49.84
N SER A 11 -3.53 1.62 49.21
CA SER A 11 -3.51 0.17 49.33
C SER A 11 -4.39 -0.38 48.20
N ALA A 12 -3.96 -1.33 47.43
CA ALA A 12 -4.22 -2.75 47.51
C ALA A 12 -5.68 -3.21 47.50
N SER A 13 -6.03 -4.04 46.55
CA SER A 13 -6.59 -5.39 46.64
C SER A 13 -7.23 -5.81 45.32
N ASP A 14 -6.72 -6.84 44.68
CA ASP A 14 -7.19 -8.21 44.72
C ASP A 14 -8.52 -8.49 44.02
N GLY A 15 -8.47 -9.44 43.09
CA GLY A 15 -9.65 -10.10 42.62
C GLY A 15 -9.48 -10.87 41.31
N LYS A 16 -8.62 -11.91 41.31
CA LYS A 16 -8.76 -13.04 40.40
C LYS A 16 -9.86 -13.95 40.91
N PRO A 17 -10.67 -14.60 40.11
CA PRO A 17 -10.74 -16.05 40.20
C PRO A 17 -10.64 -16.79 38.86
N GLU A 18 -9.80 -17.80 38.93
CA GLU A 18 -9.79 -19.00 38.11
C GLU A 18 -11.07 -19.81 38.28
N ARG A 19 -11.48 -20.56 37.25
CA ARG A 19 -12.01 -21.93 37.28
C ARG A 19 -11.93 -22.45 35.85
N LYS A 20 -11.05 -23.45 35.52
CA LYS A 20 -11.15 -24.91 35.65
C LYS A 20 -12.42 -25.45 35.00
N SER A 21 -12.19 -26.22 33.98
CA SER A 21 -12.05 -27.67 33.70
C SER A 21 -13.41 -28.23 33.27
N ASP A 22 -13.56 -29.12 32.36
CA ASP A 22 -13.12 -30.48 32.11
C ASP A 22 -13.62 -30.85 30.71
N ALA A 23 -12.87 -31.44 29.86
CA ALA A 23 -12.59 -32.86 29.68
C ALA A 23 -13.54 -33.61 28.74
N GLU A 24 -12.90 -34.26 27.77
CA GLU A 24 -13.12 -35.57 27.21
C GLU A 24 -14.28 -35.81 26.23
N GLY A 25 -13.91 -36.45 25.13
CA GLY A 25 -14.77 -37.16 24.19
C GLY A 25 -14.01 -37.57 22.94
N GLU A 26 -13.21 -38.64 23.05
CA GLU A 26 -12.65 -39.43 21.97
C GLU A 26 -13.77 -40.05 21.10
N GLU A 27 -13.54 -40.21 19.82
CA GLU A 27 -13.41 -41.47 19.07
C GLU A 27 -13.52 -41.26 17.56
N SER A 28 -12.44 -41.53 16.89
CA SER A 28 -12.13 -42.52 15.88
C SER A 28 -13.18 -42.75 14.75
N ALA A 29 -12.77 -42.61 13.51
CA ALA A 29 -12.58 -43.69 12.59
C ALA A 29 -12.36 -43.29 11.14
N LYS A 30 -11.22 -43.77 10.63
CA LYS A 30 -10.97 -44.39 9.33
C LYS A 30 -11.03 -43.61 8.03
N ALA A 31 -9.82 -43.57 7.48
CA ALA A 31 -9.38 -43.44 6.11
C ALA A 31 -10.33 -43.97 5.04
N LYS A 32 -10.42 -43.20 3.94
CA LYS A 32 -10.42 -43.79 2.59
C LYS A 32 -9.78 -42.77 1.64
N GLU A 33 -8.72 -43.25 1.00
CA GLU A 33 -8.04 -42.65 -0.16
C GLU A 33 -9.03 -42.48 -1.33
N GLY A 34 -8.86 -41.43 -2.09
CA GLY A 34 -9.55 -41.16 -3.34
C GLY A 34 -8.92 -40.00 -4.06
N GLU A 35 -7.98 -40.31 -4.92
CA GLU A 35 -7.39 -39.36 -5.90
C GLU A 35 -8.47 -38.75 -6.79
N GLY A 36 -8.28 -37.46 -7.14
CA GLY A 36 -8.89 -36.89 -8.33
C GLY A 36 -9.63 -35.56 -8.08
N GLY A 37 -9.05 -34.45 -8.55
CA GLY A 37 -9.79 -33.21 -8.79
C GLY A 37 -9.21 -31.91 -8.33
N GLU A 38 -8.01 -31.58 -8.76
CA GLU A 38 -7.38 -30.26 -8.55
C GLU A 38 -7.84 -29.19 -9.56
N GLY A 39 -8.97 -29.30 -10.20
CA GLY A 39 -9.47 -28.33 -11.19
C GLY A 39 -10.62 -27.42 -10.70
N GLY A 40 -11.44 -27.89 -9.76
CA GLY A 40 -12.71 -27.21 -9.44
C GLY A 40 -12.64 -26.10 -8.39
N LYS A 41 -11.63 -26.06 -7.54
CA LYS A 41 -11.59 -25.12 -6.39
C LYS A 41 -11.09 -23.70 -6.72
N LYS A 42 -10.52 -23.47 -7.91
CA LYS A 42 -10.06 -22.12 -8.32
C LYS A 42 -11.14 -21.29 -9.00
N GLU A 43 -12.11 -21.94 -9.63
CA GLU A 43 -13.21 -21.24 -10.30
C GLU A 43 -14.28 -20.79 -9.31
N GLU A 44 -14.70 -21.66 -8.38
CA GLU A 44 -15.69 -21.29 -7.36
C GLU A 44 -15.27 -20.14 -6.43
N LYS A 45 -13.95 -20.00 -6.13
CA LYS A 45 -13.46 -18.86 -5.33
C LYS A 45 -13.46 -17.54 -6.09
N LYS A 46 -13.40 -17.56 -7.42
CA LYS A 46 -13.46 -16.35 -8.25
C LYS A 46 -14.90 -15.84 -8.34
N ASP A 47 -15.84 -16.74 -8.45
CA ASP A 47 -17.26 -16.39 -8.57
C ASP A 47 -17.81 -15.79 -7.27
N ILE A 48 -17.45 -16.37 -6.11
CA ILE A 48 -17.83 -15.86 -4.78
C ILE A 48 -17.22 -14.47 -4.51
N PHE A 49 -15.99 -14.23 -4.97
CA PHE A 49 -15.35 -12.93 -4.80
C PHE A 49 -15.96 -11.85 -5.70
N ALA A 50 -16.38 -12.22 -6.91
CA ALA A 50 -17.09 -11.34 -7.83
C ALA A 50 -18.49 -10.98 -7.31
N GLU A 51 -19.18 -11.92 -6.66
CA GLU A 51 -20.50 -11.73 -6.07
C GLU A 51 -20.46 -10.82 -4.82
N ILE A 52 -19.42 -10.95 -3.98
CA ILE A 52 -19.25 -10.13 -2.76
C ILE A 52 -18.82 -8.70 -3.08
N MET A 53 -17.98 -8.49 -4.11
CA MET A 53 -17.41 -7.18 -4.45
C MET A 53 -18.21 -6.40 -5.50
N GLY A 54 -19.22 -7.00 -6.13
CA GLY A 54 -19.93 -6.44 -7.26
C GLY A 54 -19.16 -6.54 -8.58
N GLU A 55 -19.83 -6.77 -9.68
CA GLU A 55 -19.23 -6.93 -11.01
C GLU A 55 -18.36 -5.73 -11.42
N GLU A 56 -18.75 -4.50 -11.04
CA GLU A 56 -17.99 -3.28 -11.33
C GLU A 56 -16.60 -3.26 -10.65
N ALA A 57 -16.46 -3.81 -9.44
CA ALA A 57 -15.19 -3.89 -8.74
C ALA A 57 -14.29 -5.00 -9.31
N ALA A 58 -14.87 -6.11 -9.78
CA ALA A 58 -14.15 -7.20 -10.42
C ALA A 58 -13.60 -6.78 -11.79
N ASP A 59 -14.35 -5.99 -12.56
CA ASP A 59 -13.88 -5.42 -13.84
C ASP A 59 -12.79 -4.36 -13.63
N ALA A 60 -12.84 -3.60 -12.56
CA ALA A 60 -11.78 -2.67 -12.19
C ALA A 60 -10.44 -3.37 -11.84
N LEU A 61 -10.47 -4.64 -11.49
CA LEU A 61 -9.28 -5.45 -11.20
C LEU A 61 -8.68 -6.13 -12.45
N LYS A 62 -9.40 -6.16 -13.58
CA LYS A 62 -8.90 -6.76 -14.82
C LYS A 62 -7.80 -5.88 -15.42
N ILE A 63 -6.59 -6.42 -15.47
CA ILE A 63 -5.45 -5.76 -16.10
C ILE A 63 -5.57 -5.98 -17.61
N HIS A 64 -5.99 -4.95 -18.33
CA HIS A 64 -6.04 -5.02 -19.79
C HIS A 64 -4.64 -4.85 -20.37
N LYS A 65 -4.20 -5.83 -21.16
CA LYS A 65 -2.96 -5.69 -21.95
C LYS A 65 -3.09 -4.47 -22.87
N ALA A 66 -2.12 -3.56 -22.78
CA ALA A 66 -2.07 -2.41 -23.66
C ALA A 66 -1.88 -2.87 -25.12
N LYS A 67 -2.63 -2.29 -26.06
CA LYS A 67 -2.58 -2.64 -27.49
C LYS A 67 -1.17 -2.56 -28.13
N LYS A 68 -0.24 -1.80 -27.52
CA LYS A 68 1.17 -1.67 -27.88
C LYS A 68 2.04 -1.96 -26.63
N SER A 69 1.88 -3.15 -26.04
CA SER A 69 2.68 -3.56 -24.88
C SER A 69 4.15 -3.67 -25.25
N LYS A 70 5.02 -3.04 -24.46
CA LYS A 70 6.48 -3.09 -24.64
C LYS A 70 7.16 -4.27 -23.93
N ASN A 71 6.40 -5.12 -23.20
CA ASN A 71 6.91 -6.26 -22.42
C ASN A 71 8.12 -5.92 -21.54
N ILE A 72 7.96 -4.91 -20.68
CA ILE A 72 8.99 -4.44 -19.76
C ILE A 72 8.78 -5.14 -18.41
N ALA A 73 9.71 -6.01 -18.01
CA ALA A 73 9.62 -6.77 -16.77
C ALA A 73 10.11 -5.99 -15.56
N LYS A 74 11.11 -5.12 -15.73
CA LYS A 74 11.73 -4.31 -14.68
C LYS A 74 11.56 -2.82 -14.95
N GLY A 75 11.33 -2.04 -13.88
CA GLY A 75 11.15 -0.61 -14.01
C GLY A 75 11.42 0.17 -12.74
N ILE A 76 11.24 1.49 -12.82
CA ILE A 76 11.46 2.42 -11.72
C ILE A 76 10.15 3.17 -11.46
N ILE A 77 9.68 3.15 -10.22
CA ILE A 77 8.48 3.88 -9.78
C ILE A 77 8.93 5.17 -9.08
N HIS A 78 8.67 6.30 -9.70
CA HIS A 78 8.94 7.61 -9.15
C HIS A 78 7.71 8.13 -8.41
N ILE A 79 7.80 8.32 -7.10
CA ILE A 79 6.76 8.89 -6.25
C ILE A 79 7.16 10.30 -5.85
N ALA A 80 6.43 11.30 -6.33
CA ALA A 80 6.61 12.70 -5.93
C ALA A 80 5.43 13.13 -5.04
N ALA A 81 5.65 13.21 -3.73
CA ALA A 81 4.67 13.61 -2.74
C ALA A 81 4.97 15.01 -2.22
N THR A 82 4.19 15.99 -2.63
CA THR A 82 4.26 17.38 -2.13
C THR A 82 3.14 17.63 -1.12
N PHE A 83 3.19 18.76 -0.43
CA PHE A 83 2.10 19.16 0.49
C PHE A 83 0.75 19.38 -0.21
N ASN A 84 0.73 19.61 -1.53
CA ASN A 84 -0.49 19.93 -2.27
C ASN A 84 -0.90 18.85 -3.26
N ASN A 85 -0.03 17.91 -3.61
CA ASN A 85 -0.32 16.93 -4.66
C ASN A 85 0.59 15.70 -4.54
N THR A 86 0.08 14.55 -5.01
CA THR A 86 0.88 13.34 -5.21
C THR A 86 0.86 12.95 -6.67
N MET A 87 2.05 12.70 -7.23
CA MET A 87 2.26 12.25 -8.61
C MET A 87 3.09 11.00 -8.62
N ILE A 88 2.72 10.05 -9.45
CA ILE A 88 3.43 8.79 -9.63
C ILE A 88 3.71 8.59 -11.12
N THR A 89 4.96 8.33 -11.43
CA THR A 89 5.42 8.05 -12.79
C THR A 89 6.23 6.76 -12.77
N ILE A 90 5.90 5.85 -13.66
CA ILE A 90 6.59 4.57 -13.80
C ILE A 90 7.35 4.58 -15.12
N THR A 91 8.63 4.29 -15.03
CA THR A 91 9.53 4.29 -16.18
C THR A 91 10.22 2.93 -16.32
N ASP A 92 10.74 2.65 -17.49
CA ASP A 92 11.71 1.58 -17.67
C ASP A 92 13.09 2.00 -17.14
N GLU A 93 14.08 1.12 -17.21
CA GLU A 93 15.47 1.40 -16.80
C GLU A 93 16.11 2.50 -17.67
N ALA A 94 15.68 2.65 -18.92
CA ALA A 94 16.14 3.69 -19.83
C ALA A 94 15.51 5.06 -19.58
N GLY A 95 14.52 5.16 -18.69
CA GLY A 95 13.82 6.41 -18.34
C GLY A 95 12.60 6.73 -19.18
N ASN A 96 12.15 5.83 -20.09
CA ASN A 96 10.92 6.05 -20.85
C ASN A 96 9.70 5.80 -19.97
N THR A 97 8.72 6.66 -20.01
CA THR A 97 7.49 6.52 -19.25
C THR A 97 6.60 5.40 -19.78
N ILE A 98 6.23 4.48 -18.88
CA ILE A 98 5.31 3.37 -19.14
C ILE A 98 3.91 3.72 -18.69
N GLY A 99 3.79 4.28 -17.49
CA GLY A 99 2.53 4.67 -16.89
C GLY A 99 2.70 5.87 -15.97
N TRP A 100 1.63 6.64 -15.80
CA TRP A 100 1.65 7.76 -14.86
C TRP A 100 0.25 8.06 -14.34
N SER A 101 0.20 8.59 -13.14
CA SER A 101 -1.03 9.09 -12.54
C SER A 101 -0.76 10.25 -11.59
N SER A 102 -1.78 11.04 -11.30
CA SER A 102 -1.72 12.13 -10.33
C SER A 102 -3.05 12.27 -9.61
N SER A 103 -3.03 12.88 -8.42
CA SER A 103 -4.27 13.11 -7.66
C SER A 103 -5.28 13.95 -8.43
N GLY A 104 -4.81 14.87 -9.30
CA GLY A 104 -5.68 15.65 -10.18
C GLY A 104 -6.33 14.82 -11.28
N LYS A 105 -5.62 13.86 -11.87
CA LYS A 105 -6.14 12.92 -12.88
C LYS A 105 -7.24 12.04 -12.29
N MET A 106 -7.08 11.61 -11.04
CA MET A 106 -8.06 10.78 -10.33
C MET A 106 -9.27 11.56 -9.79
N GLY A 107 -9.44 12.83 -10.18
CA GLY A 107 -10.59 13.64 -9.82
C GLY A 107 -10.52 14.31 -8.44
N PHE A 108 -9.45 14.15 -7.68
CA PHE A 108 -9.28 14.85 -6.41
C PHE A 108 -9.05 16.34 -6.63
N LYS A 109 -9.70 17.19 -5.83
CA LYS A 109 -9.61 18.66 -5.92
C LYS A 109 -9.21 19.26 -4.57
N GLY A 110 -8.56 20.43 -4.61
CA GLY A 110 -8.19 21.21 -3.42
C GLY A 110 -7.30 20.44 -2.46
N SER A 111 -7.58 20.50 -1.16
CA SER A 111 -6.84 19.86 -0.09
C SER A 111 -6.85 18.33 -0.14
N ARG A 112 -7.83 17.73 -0.81
CA ARG A 112 -7.92 16.25 -0.94
C ARG A 112 -6.80 15.63 -1.77
N LYS A 113 -6.09 16.42 -2.61
CA LYS A 113 -5.01 15.91 -3.49
C LYS A 113 -3.79 15.38 -2.74
N SER A 114 -3.52 15.91 -1.53
CA SER A 114 -2.34 15.53 -0.74
C SER A 114 -2.64 14.47 0.33
N THR A 115 -3.85 13.91 0.35
CA THR A 115 -4.23 12.88 1.32
C THR A 115 -3.57 11.53 1.05
N ALA A 116 -3.38 10.74 2.11
CA ALA A 116 -2.87 9.37 2.01
C ALA A 116 -3.76 8.47 1.12
N TYR A 117 -5.08 8.65 1.21
CA TYR A 117 -6.05 7.93 0.38
C TYR A 117 -5.87 8.26 -1.11
N ALA A 118 -5.75 9.55 -1.46
CA ALA A 118 -5.50 9.95 -2.85
C ALA A 118 -4.22 9.31 -3.39
N ALA A 119 -3.15 9.26 -2.58
CA ALA A 119 -1.90 8.63 -2.95
C ALA A 119 -2.04 7.12 -3.25
N GLN A 120 -2.85 6.40 -2.46
CA GLN A 120 -3.16 4.99 -2.73
C GLN A 120 -3.87 4.80 -4.08
N VAL A 121 -4.92 5.56 -4.35
CA VAL A 121 -5.69 5.49 -5.60
C VAL A 121 -4.81 5.82 -6.81
N VAL A 122 -3.98 6.86 -6.70
CA VAL A 122 -3.03 7.28 -7.75
C VAL A 122 -2.00 6.17 -8.02
N SER A 123 -1.47 5.55 -6.95
CA SER A 123 -0.51 4.46 -7.07
C SER A 123 -1.14 3.26 -7.77
N GLN A 124 -2.35 2.90 -7.39
CA GLN A 124 -3.10 1.82 -8.01
C GLN A 124 -3.33 2.06 -9.51
N ASP A 125 -3.76 3.25 -9.91
CA ASP A 125 -3.98 3.57 -11.33
C ASP A 125 -2.68 3.50 -12.13
N ALA A 126 -1.59 4.11 -11.64
CA ALA A 126 -0.30 4.07 -12.32
C ALA A 126 0.24 2.63 -12.45
N CYS A 127 0.17 1.84 -11.38
CA CYS A 127 0.65 0.46 -11.38
C CYS A 127 -0.16 -0.44 -12.32
N ARG A 128 -1.49 -0.31 -12.36
CA ARG A 128 -2.33 -1.05 -13.32
C ARG A 128 -1.94 -0.76 -14.77
N GLN A 129 -1.65 0.50 -15.11
CA GLN A 129 -1.15 0.87 -16.45
C GLN A 129 0.18 0.17 -16.75
N ALA A 130 1.12 0.17 -15.82
CA ALA A 130 2.43 -0.44 -16.00
C ALA A 130 2.36 -1.98 -16.07
N MET A 131 1.50 -2.61 -15.28
CA MET A 131 1.25 -4.06 -15.35
C MET A 131 0.65 -4.46 -16.70
N GLY A 132 -0.17 -3.61 -17.33
CA GLY A 132 -0.63 -3.78 -18.72
C GLY A 132 0.50 -3.85 -19.74
N HIS A 133 1.68 -3.30 -19.42
CA HIS A 133 2.92 -3.39 -20.21
C HIS A 133 3.85 -4.52 -19.75
N GLY A 134 3.44 -5.32 -18.74
CA GLY A 134 4.19 -6.50 -18.30
C GLY A 134 5.13 -6.28 -17.11
N LEU A 135 5.05 -5.12 -16.42
CA LEU A 135 5.90 -4.83 -15.27
C LEU A 135 5.65 -5.83 -14.13
N LYS A 136 6.71 -6.42 -13.60
CA LYS A 136 6.70 -7.38 -12.49
C LYS A 136 7.54 -6.91 -11.31
N GLU A 137 8.72 -6.38 -11.58
CA GLU A 137 9.69 -5.92 -10.57
C GLU A 137 9.96 -4.43 -10.72
N ALA A 138 10.03 -3.69 -9.60
CA ALA A 138 10.29 -2.26 -9.63
C ALA A 138 11.14 -1.77 -8.47
N GLU A 139 12.05 -0.81 -8.74
CA GLU A 139 12.72 0.02 -7.74
C GLU A 139 11.84 1.24 -7.47
N ILE A 140 11.59 1.56 -6.20
CA ILE A 140 10.81 2.73 -5.82
C ILE A 140 11.75 3.88 -5.46
N ARG A 141 11.55 5.04 -6.10
CA ARG A 141 12.23 6.30 -5.80
C ARG A 141 11.26 7.33 -5.26
N VAL A 142 11.40 7.65 -3.98
CA VAL A 142 10.49 8.57 -3.29
C VAL A 142 11.10 9.96 -3.19
N LYS A 143 10.30 10.99 -3.45
CA LYS A 143 10.71 12.40 -3.40
C LYS A 143 9.64 13.24 -2.71
N GLY A 144 10.07 14.09 -1.77
CA GLY A 144 9.25 15.13 -1.17
C GLY A 144 8.64 14.78 0.19
N PRO A 145 8.10 15.77 0.92
CA PRO A 145 7.64 15.64 2.31
C PRO A 145 6.13 15.38 2.45
N GLY A 146 5.40 15.12 1.39
CA GLY A 146 3.94 14.98 1.41
C GLY A 146 3.43 13.77 2.21
N ALA A 147 2.22 13.85 2.77
CA ALA A 147 1.58 12.77 3.53
C ALA A 147 1.30 11.50 2.68
N GLY A 148 1.25 11.63 1.36
CA GLY A 148 1.06 10.50 0.44
C GLY A 148 2.29 9.61 0.23
N ARG A 149 3.46 9.97 0.78
CA ARG A 149 4.75 9.29 0.58
C ARG A 149 4.70 7.79 0.90
N GLU A 150 4.41 7.45 2.14
CA GLU A 150 4.36 6.05 2.60
C GLU A 150 3.17 5.28 2.06
N SER A 151 2.01 5.95 1.97
CA SER A 151 0.78 5.33 1.48
C SER A 151 0.89 4.87 0.04
N ALA A 152 1.61 5.64 -0.81
CA ALA A 152 1.89 5.26 -2.18
C ALA A 152 2.78 4.01 -2.26
N VAL A 153 3.82 3.93 -1.44
CA VAL A 153 4.72 2.76 -1.38
C VAL A 153 3.95 1.49 -0.97
N ARG A 154 3.15 1.58 0.09
CA ARG A 154 2.30 0.45 0.54
C ARG A 154 1.32 -0.02 -0.54
N ALA A 155 0.76 0.92 -1.30
CA ALA A 155 -0.17 0.59 -2.37
C ALA A 155 0.50 -0.13 -3.55
N VAL A 156 1.77 0.14 -3.88
CA VAL A 156 2.53 -0.61 -4.89
C VAL A 156 2.65 -2.08 -4.50
N GLN A 157 3.03 -2.34 -3.25
CA GLN A 157 3.15 -3.71 -2.74
C GLN A 157 1.80 -4.43 -2.70
N ALA A 158 0.72 -3.73 -2.33
CA ALA A 158 -0.63 -4.30 -2.25
C ALA A 158 -1.18 -4.76 -3.62
N ILE A 159 -0.71 -4.20 -4.72
CA ILE A 159 -1.12 -4.59 -6.09
C ILE A 159 -0.39 -5.86 -6.55
N GLY A 160 0.73 -6.23 -5.92
CA GLY A 160 1.49 -7.41 -6.27
C GLY A 160 2.66 -7.15 -7.23
N ILE A 161 3.21 -5.94 -7.24
CA ILE A 161 4.49 -5.64 -7.89
C ILE A 161 5.60 -5.95 -6.89
N ASP A 162 6.61 -6.72 -7.30
CA ASP A 162 7.77 -7.04 -6.49
C ASP A 162 8.67 -5.80 -6.35
N VAL A 163 8.93 -5.39 -5.12
CA VAL A 163 9.74 -4.20 -4.82
C VAL A 163 11.17 -4.64 -4.54
N SER A 164 12.10 -4.32 -5.45
CA SER A 164 13.53 -4.64 -5.31
C SER A 164 14.25 -3.73 -4.32
N GLY A 165 13.81 -2.50 -4.18
CA GLY A 165 14.39 -1.54 -3.24
C GLY A 165 13.62 -0.23 -3.18
N ILE A 166 13.80 0.50 -2.08
CA ILE A 166 13.20 1.83 -1.87
C ILE A 166 14.33 2.82 -1.63
N LYS A 167 14.41 3.87 -2.45
CA LYS A 167 15.40 4.94 -2.34
C LYS A 167 14.74 6.28 -2.12
N ASP A 168 15.26 7.06 -1.19
CA ASP A 168 14.90 8.46 -1.04
C ASP A 168 15.79 9.31 -1.95
N VAL A 169 15.16 10.03 -2.87
CA VAL A 169 15.81 10.92 -3.83
C VAL A 169 15.38 12.38 -3.62
N THR A 170 14.92 12.71 -2.42
CA THR A 170 14.54 14.08 -2.08
C THR A 170 15.78 15.00 -2.20
N PRO A 171 15.75 16.03 -3.06
CA PRO A 171 16.91 16.89 -3.24
C PRO A 171 17.15 17.75 -2.00
N ILE A 172 18.36 17.66 -1.45
CA ILE A 172 18.84 18.51 -0.36
C ILE A 172 19.87 19.46 -0.96
N PRO A 173 19.68 20.79 -0.87
CA PRO A 173 20.65 21.74 -1.41
C PRO A 173 21.95 21.72 -0.61
N HIS A 174 23.08 21.67 -1.31
CA HIS A 174 24.42 21.88 -0.73
C HIS A 174 24.67 23.39 -0.65
N ASN A 175 24.19 24.04 0.42
CA ASN A 175 24.29 25.48 0.61
C ASN A 175 23.73 26.32 -0.57
N GLY A 176 22.57 25.95 -1.07
CA GLY A 176 21.91 26.54 -2.24
C GLY A 176 21.40 27.97 -2.04
N CYS A 177 20.42 28.38 -2.81
CA CYS A 177 19.81 29.70 -2.75
C CYS A 177 19.16 29.98 -1.39
N ARG A 178 19.19 31.29 -0.97
CA ARG A 178 18.50 31.74 0.24
C ARG A 178 17.02 31.36 0.18
N PRO A 179 16.45 30.70 1.22
CA PRO A 179 15.02 30.37 1.25
C PRO A 179 14.17 31.65 1.27
N LYS A 180 12.94 31.52 0.77
CA LYS A 180 11.96 32.60 0.84
C LYS A 180 11.71 33.02 2.28
N LYS A 181 11.40 34.31 2.51
CA LYS A 181 10.94 34.80 3.81
C LYS A 181 9.73 34.01 4.29
N ALA A 182 9.73 33.65 5.58
CA ALA A 182 8.61 32.96 6.18
C ALA A 182 7.32 33.78 6.03
N ARG A 183 6.21 33.11 5.73
CA ARG A 183 4.88 33.74 5.68
C ARG A 183 4.53 34.27 7.07
N ARG A 184 4.17 35.53 7.15
CA ARG A 184 3.56 36.09 8.37
C ARG A 184 2.14 35.54 8.49
N VAL A 185 1.81 34.99 9.63
CA VAL A 185 0.46 34.47 10.00
C VAL A 185 -0.16 35.53 10.88
#